data_93d9c68da687eaa3142f8b44059c3616
#
_entry.id   93d9c68da687eaa3142f8b44059c3616
#
_cell.length_a   1.000
_cell.length_b   1.000
_cell.length_c   1.000
_cell.angle_alpha   90.00
_cell.angle_beta   90.00
_cell.angle_gamma   90.00
#
_symmetry.space_group_name_H-M   'P 1'
#
loop_
_entity.id
_entity.type
_entity.pdbx_description
1 polymer ?
#
loop_
_entity_poly.entity_id
_entity_poly.type
_entity_poly.pdbx_seq_one_letter_code
_entity_poly.pdbx_strand_id
1 'polypeptide(L)'
;MKKDQGNMMSIFPALFTIIAVAVMLVFYVGWMANVTKKDEVRQIGREYILAMESEGRLTSTMENSLRTELTSKGLRNIDLSGTTMTDVGYGNEIFLCVKGDLEVNRYMTATNSFQLVQSTGVIPIGFTLESTAKH
;
A
#
# COMPACT_ATOMS: atom_id res chain seq x y z
N MET A 1 -38.22 13.69 37.79
CA MET A 1 -38.46 14.27 36.47
C MET A 1 -37.25 15.00 35.90
N LYS A 2 -36.63 15.86 36.68
CA LYS A 2 -35.38 16.50 36.21
C LYS A 2 -34.27 15.53 35.94
N LYS A 3 -34.21 14.38 36.63
CA LYS A 3 -33.24 13.31 36.36
C LYS A 3 -33.43 12.68 34.98
N ASP A 4 -34.68 12.45 34.57
CA ASP A 4 -34.96 11.80 33.29
C ASP A 4 -34.65 12.72 32.13
N GLN A 5 -34.90 14.01 32.23
CA GLN A 5 -34.52 14.99 31.23
C GLN A 5 -33.00 15.14 31.12
N GLY A 6 -32.29 15.11 32.24
CA GLY A 6 -30.85 15.13 32.29
C GLY A 6 -30.24 13.90 31.61
N ASN A 7 -30.81 12.73 31.86
CA ASN A 7 -30.35 11.48 31.25
C ASN A 7 -30.60 11.44 29.74
N MET A 8 -31.77 11.91 29.29
CA MET A 8 -32.05 11.99 27.86
C MET A 8 -31.10 12.93 27.13
N MET A 9 -30.80 14.08 27.73
CA MET A 9 -29.85 15.04 27.18
C MET A 9 -28.42 14.48 27.14
N SER A 10 -28.06 13.61 28.09
CA SER A 10 -26.73 12.95 28.12
C SER A 10 -26.63 11.81 27.14
N ILE A 11 -27.73 11.13 26.82
CA ILE A 11 -27.77 9.99 25.92
C ILE A 11 -27.46 10.43 24.47
N PHE A 12 -28.05 11.52 23.99
CA PHE A 12 -27.86 12.00 22.64
C PHE A 12 -26.40 12.38 22.35
N PRO A 13 -25.70 13.17 23.16
CA PRO A 13 -24.28 13.44 22.95
C PRO A 13 -23.43 12.20 23.04
N ALA A 14 -23.73 11.27 23.96
CA ALA A 14 -22.98 10.03 24.10
C ALA A 14 -23.12 9.14 22.87
N LEU A 15 -24.33 8.97 22.35
CA LEU A 15 -24.58 8.23 21.11
C LEU A 15 -23.87 8.86 19.93
N PHE A 16 -23.92 10.18 19.80
CA PHE A 16 -23.25 10.90 18.74
C PHE A 16 -21.75 10.72 18.81
N THR A 17 -21.17 10.77 20.00
CA THR A 17 -19.74 10.53 20.21
C THR A 17 -19.33 9.12 19.81
N ILE A 18 -20.13 8.11 20.18
CA ILE A 18 -19.87 6.71 19.84
C ILE A 18 -19.88 6.52 18.32
N ILE A 19 -20.85 7.10 17.64
CA ILE A 19 -20.95 7.04 16.18
C ILE A 19 -19.75 7.72 15.53
N ALA A 20 -19.36 8.90 16.02
CA ALA A 20 -18.21 9.64 15.51
C ALA A 20 -16.91 8.85 15.65
N VAL A 21 -16.70 8.23 16.81
CA VAL A 21 -15.53 7.39 17.07
C VAL A 21 -15.52 6.16 16.15
N ALA A 22 -16.68 5.51 15.98
CA ALA A 22 -16.80 4.36 15.10
C ALA A 22 -16.45 4.71 13.65
N VAL A 23 -16.93 5.84 13.14
CA VAL A 23 -16.62 6.34 11.79
C VAL A 23 -15.13 6.63 11.66
N MET A 24 -14.55 7.29 12.65
CA MET A 24 -13.10 7.58 12.66
C MET A 24 -12.27 6.30 12.62
N LEU A 25 -12.66 5.28 13.38
CA LEU A 25 -11.96 3.99 13.39
C LEU A 25 -12.01 3.30 12.03
N VAL A 26 -13.17 3.34 11.36
CA VAL A 26 -13.30 2.75 10.02
C VAL A 26 -12.37 3.44 9.02
N PHE A 27 -12.33 4.76 9.01
CA PHE A 27 -11.42 5.51 8.13
C PHE A 27 -9.96 5.25 8.48
N TYR A 28 -9.62 5.16 9.76
CA TYR A 28 -8.27 4.88 10.21
C TYR A 28 -7.81 3.50 9.75
N VAL A 29 -8.63 2.47 9.92
CA VAL A 29 -8.31 1.10 9.48
C VAL A 29 -8.12 1.06 7.96
N GLY A 30 -8.98 1.71 7.20
CA GLY A 30 -8.86 1.80 5.74
C GLY A 30 -7.56 2.48 5.32
N TRP A 31 -7.20 3.59 5.97
CA TRP A 31 -5.95 4.30 5.70
C TRP A 31 -4.72 3.44 6.03
N MET A 32 -4.72 2.80 7.19
CA MET A 32 -3.62 1.91 7.61
C MET A 32 -3.45 0.72 6.67
N ALA A 33 -4.55 0.14 6.19
CA ALA A 33 -4.47 -0.96 5.23
C ALA A 33 -3.78 -0.52 3.93
N ASN A 34 -4.07 0.68 3.44
CA ASN A 34 -3.43 1.22 2.23
C ASN A 34 -1.94 1.50 2.46
N VAL A 35 -1.58 2.07 3.60
CA VAL A 35 -0.17 2.30 3.97
C VAL A 35 0.59 0.98 4.06
N THR A 36 -0.02 -0.02 4.69
CA THR A 36 0.58 -1.35 4.83
C THR A 36 0.84 -2.00 3.46
N LYS A 37 -0.08 -1.87 2.51
CA LYS A 37 0.11 -2.37 1.14
C LYS A 37 1.31 -1.74 0.46
N LYS A 38 1.48 -0.43 0.58
CA LYS A 38 2.64 0.27 0.03
C LYS A 38 3.95 -0.21 0.65
N ASP A 39 3.96 -0.40 1.97
CA ASP A 39 5.13 -0.89 2.68
C ASP A 39 5.48 -2.32 2.29
N GLU A 40 4.49 -3.19 2.11
CA GLU A 40 4.69 -4.56 1.63
C GLU A 40 5.33 -4.58 0.24
N VAL A 41 4.87 -3.72 -0.68
CA VAL A 41 5.44 -3.61 -2.02
C VAL A 41 6.89 -3.16 -1.96
N ARG A 42 7.21 -2.17 -1.13
CA ARG A 42 8.59 -1.72 -0.94
C ARG A 42 9.47 -2.79 -0.32
N GLN A 43 8.94 -3.54 0.62
CA GLN A 43 9.68 -4.63 1.27
C GLN A 43 10.03 -5.73 0.26
N ILE A 44 9.11 -6.08 -0.62
CA ILE A 44 9.38 -7.00 -1.72
C ILE A 44 10.51 -6.46 -2.59
N GLY A 45 10.47 -5.17 -2.95
CA GLY A 45 11.52 -4.53 -3.72
C GLY A 45 12.89 -4.62 -3.03
N ARG A 46 12.95 -4.41 -1.73
CA ARG A 46 14.20 -4.54 -0.96
C ARG A 46 14.77 -5.95 -0.98
N GLU A 47 13.92 -6.95 -0.87
CA GLU A 47 14.34 -8.35 -0.95
C GLU A 47 14.96 -8.66 -2.31
N TYR A 48 14.37 -8.16 -3.38
CA TYR A 48 14.86 -8.39 -4.73
C TYR A 48 16.13 -7.59 -5.04
N ILE A 49 16.27 -6.37 -4.52
CA ILE A 49 17.52 -5.62 -4.71
C ILE A 49 18.69 -6.31 -4.01
N LEU A 50 18.45 -6.92 -2.84
CA LEU A 50 19.46 -7.70 -2.16
C LEU A 50 19.87 -8.96 -2.96
N ALA A 51 18.89 -9.62 -3.57
CA ALA A 51 19.15 -10.74 -4.47
C ALA A 51 19.91 -10.30 -5.72
N MET A 52 19.59 -9.13 -6.27
CA MET A 52 20.30 -8.55 -7.41
C MET A 52 21.76 -8.23 -7.10
N GLU A 53 22.08 -7.89 -5.87
CA GLU A 53 23.47 -7.65 -5.46
C GLU A 53 24.35 -8.88 -5.72
N SER A 54 23.82 -10.06 -5.48
CA SER A 54 24.54 -11.32 -5.71
C SER A 54 24.68 -11.66 -7.18
N GLU A 55 23.70 -11.30 -8.01
CA GLU A 55 23.68 -11.61 -9.44
C GLU A 55 24.22 -10.48 -10.31
N GLY A 56 24.30 -9.26 -9.77
CA GLY A 56 24.70 -8.08 -10.51
C GLY A 56 23.64 -7.56 -11.49
N ARG A 57 22.45 -8.15 -11.49
CA ARG A 57 21.33 -7.78 -12.38
C ARG A 57 20.03 -8.43 -11.90
N LEU A 58 18.94 -8.00 -12.51
CA LEU A 58 17.66 -8.70 -12.36
C LEU A 58 17.57 -9.78 -13.46
N THR A 59 17.61 -11.05 -13.06
CA THR A 59 17.48 -12.16 -14.00
C THR A 59 16.03 -12.35 -14.43
N SER A 60 15.81 -13.09 -15.53
CA SER A 60 14.45 -13.37 -16.02
C SER A 60 13.60 -14.11 -14.98
N THR A 61 14.19 -15.05 -14.27
CA THR A 61 13.52 -15.79 -13.20
C THR A 61 13.12 -14.87 -12.05
N MET A 62 14.02 -14.00 -11.63
CA MET A 62 13.77 -13.00 -10.59
C MET A 62 12.69 -12.02 -11.02
N GLU A 63 12.72 -11.57 -12.27
CA GLU A 63 11.72 -10.66 -12.81
C GLU A 63 10.32 -11.30 -12.77
N ASN A 64 10.19 -12.54 -13.20
CA ASN A 64 8.90 -13.25 -13.18
C ASN A 64 8.39 -13.44 -11.76
N SER A 65 9.26 -13.82 -10.83
CA SER A 65 8.90 -13.96 -9.40
C SER A 65 8.48 -12.63 -8.81
N LEU A 66 9.22 -11.56 -9.10
CA LEU A 66 8.91 -10.20 -8.63
C LEU A 66 7.54 -9.75 -9.13
N ARG A 67 7.25 -9.91 -10.41
CA ARG A 67 5.95 -9.57 -10.99
C ARG A 67 4.81 -10.36 -10.33
N THR A 68 5.02 -11.64 -10.09
CA THR A 68 4.03 -12.50 -9.43
C THR A 68 3.75 -12.05 -8.01
N GLU A 69 4.79 -11.77 -7.23
CA GLU A 69 4.64 -11.30 -5.84
C GLU A 69 3.98 -9.93 -5.77
N LEU A 70 4.38 -9.00 -6.64
CA LEU A 70 3.78 -7.66 -6.70
C LEU A 70 2.30 -7.73 -7.08
N THR A 71 1.97 -8.58 -8.06
CA THR A 71 0.57 -8.77 -8.47
C THR A 71 -0.27 -9.36 -7.33
N SER A 72 0.31 -10.26 -6.54
CA SER A 72 -0.38 -10.85 -5.38
C SER A 72 -0.69 -9.80 -4.30
N LYS A 73 0.06 -8.70 -4.26
CA LYS A 73 -0.17 -7.59 -3.33
C LYS A 73 -1.10 -6.51 -3.89
N GLY A 74 -1.62 -6.71 -5.10
CA GLY A 74 -2.57 -5.78 -5.71
C GLY A 74 -1.95 -4.74 -6.62
N LEU A 75 -0.67 -4.89 -6.98
CA LEU A 75 -0.02 -4.00 -7.93
C LEU A 75 -0.32 -4.46 -9.35
N ARG A 76 -0.78 -3.54 -10.19
CA ARG A 76 -1.10 -3.78 -11.60
C ARG A 76 -0.34 -2.84 -12.50
N ASN A 77 -0.28 -3.18 -13.79
CA ASN A 77 0.43 -2.39 -14.80
C ASN A 77 1.89 -2.17 -14.40
N ILE A 78 2.55 -3.23 -13.96
CA ILE A 78 3.90 -3.20 -13.43
C ILE A 78 4.88 -2.81 -14.54
N ASP A 79 5.64 -1.75 -14.30
CA ASP A 79 6.68 -1.26 -15.19
C ASP A 79 8.02 -1.31 -14.43
N LEU A 80 8.97 -2.05 -14.97
CA LEU A 80 10.31 -2.20 -14.42
C LEU A 80 11.36 -1.46 -15.24
N SER A 81 10.95 -0.49 -16.05
CA SER A 81 11.85 0.34 -16.85
C SER A 81 12.88 1.05 -15.96
N GLY A 82 14.13 1.04 -16.35
CA GLY A 82 15.23 1.61 -15.58
C GLY A 82 15.90 0.63 -14.62
N THR A 83 15.34 -0.58 -14.46
CA THR A 83 15.96 -1.63 -13.67
C THR A 83 17.17 -2.20 -14.41
N THR A 84 18.24 -2.52 -13.66
CA THR A 84 19.45 -3.14 -14.21
C THR A 84 19.16 -4.58 -14.63
N MET A 85 19.13 -4.82 -15.94
CA MET A 85 18.82 -6.14 -16.52
C MET A 85 20.05 -6.88 -17.02
N THR A 86 21.16 -6.17 -17.18
CA THR A 86 22.42 -6.75 -17.64
C THR A 86 23.45 -6.71 -16.53
N ASP A 87 24.32 -7.73 -16.47
CA ASP A 87 25.39 -7.80 -15.48
C ASP A 87 26.32 -6.60 -15.60
N VAL A 88 26.43 -5.83 -14.50
CA VAL A 88 27.26 -4.61 -14.46
C VAL A 88 28.66 -4.87 -13.92
N GLY A 89 28.89 -6.04 -13.33
CA GLY A 89 30.17 -6.38 -12.71
C GLY A 89 30.30 -5.87 -11.27
N TYR A 90 31.23 -6.45 -10.55
CA TYR A 90 31.50 -6.16 -9.16
C TYR A 90 31.79 -4.68 -8.91
N GLY A 91 31.16 -4.14 -7.89
CA GLY A 91 31.36 -2.76 -7.44
C GLY A 91 30.57 -1.71 -8.21
N ASN A 92 29.88 -2.06 -9.28
CA ASN A 92 29.07 -1.13 -10.04
C ASN A 92 27.66 -1.02 -9.46
N GLU A 93 27.02 0.10 -9.70
CA GLU A 93 25.67 0.36 -9.19
C GLU A 93 24.62 -0.48 -9.90
N ILE A 94 23.65 -0.94 -9.12
CA ILE A 94 22.46 -1.62 -9.62
C ILE A 94 21.23 -0.85 -9.18
N PHE A 95 20.21 -0.86 -10.03
CA PHE A 95 18.95 -0.14 -9.78
C PHE A 95 17.79 -1.10 -9.93
N LEU A 96 16.83 -0.97 -9.04
CA LEU A 96 15.53 -1.61 -9.16
C LEU A 96 14.47 -0.53 -9.18
N CYS A 97 13.86 -0.32 -10.33
CA CYS A 97 12.78 0.64 -10.52
C CYS A 97 11.47 -0.13 -10.62
N VAL A 98 10.55 0.15 -9.71
CA VAL A 98 9.21 -0.44 -9.72
C VAL A 98 8.19 0.67 -9.83
N LYS A 99 7.34 0.57 -10.85
CA LYS A 99 6.21 1.47 -11.05
C LYS A 99 4.97 0.64 -11.34
N GLY A 100 3.85 1.10 -10.90
CA GLY A 100 2.60 0.41 -11.15
C GLY A 100 1.43 1.10 -10.49
N ASP A 101 0.27 0.51 -10.66
CA ASP A 101 -0.97 0.98 -10.08
C ASP A 101 -1.38 0.05 -8.94
N LEU A 102 -1.44 0.60 -7.73
CA LEU A 102 -1.82 -0.16 -6.54
C LEU A 102 -3.33 -0.05 -6.33
N GLU A 103 -4.01 -1.19 -6.27
CA GLU A 103 -5.42 -1.23 -5.90
C GLU A 103 -5.59 -0.96 -4.42
N VAL A 104 -6.42 0.02 -4.10
CA VAL A 104 -6.73 0.39 -2.72
C VAL A 104 -8.22 0.41 -2.50
N ASN A 105 -8.64 0.06 -1.30
CA ASN A 105 -10.03 0.16 -0.90
C ASN A 105 -10.29 1.54 -0.29
N ARG A 106 -11.30 2.20 -0.79
CA ARG A 106 -11.75 3.48 -0.26
C ARG A 106 -13.13 3.32 0.34
N TYR A 107 -13.33 3.90 1.50
CA TYR A 107 -14.62 4.00 2.13
C TYR A 107 -15.17 5.40 1.88
N MET A 108 -16.34 5.47 1.27
CA MET A 108 -16.99 6.74 0.98
C MET A 108 -18.40 6.71 1.56
N THR A 109 -18.87 7.87 2.03
CA THR A 109 -20.27 8.03 2.40
C THR A 109 -21.08 8.32 1.14
N ALA A 110 -22.18 7.60 0.97
CA ALA A 110 -23.08 7.87 -0.15
C ALA A 110 -23.77 9.24 0.07
N THR A 111 -23.89 10.02 -1.02
CA THR A 111 -24.39 11.40 -0.99
C THR A 111 -25.83 11.52 -0.47
N ASN A 112 -26.63 10.45 -0.59
CA ASN A 112 -28.07 10.49 -0.27
C ASN A 112 -28.48 9.62 0.92
N SER A 113 -27.52 8.98 1.57
CA SER A 113 -27.78 8.14 2.75
C SER A 113 -26.52 7.97 3.56
N PHE A 114 -26.66 7.76 4.88
CA PHE A 114 -25.55 7.46 5.77
C PHE A 114 -25.05 6.03 5.60
N GLN A 115 -24.76 5.62 4.38
CA GLN A 115 -24.19 4.30 4.11
C GLN A 115 -22.72 4.44 3.77
N LEU A 116 -21.88 3.64 4.42
CA LEU A 116 -20.49 3.47 4.05
C LEU A 116 -20.43 2.57 2.83
N VAL A 117 -20.01 3.14 1.71
CA VAL A 117 -19.82 2.41 0.46
C VAL A 117 -18.34 2.14 0.28
N GLN A 118 -18.00 0.87 0.11
CA GLN A 118 -16.65 0.47 -0.23
C GLN A 118 -16.47 0.63 -1.74
N SER A 119 -15.51 1.46 -2.14
CA SER A 119 -15.12 1.58 -3.54
C SER A 119 -13.67 1.17 -3.71
N THR A 120 -13.35 0.61 -4.87
CA THR A 120 -11.99 0.26 -5.23
C THR A 120 -11.38 1.42 -6.00
N GLY A 121 -10.27 1.94 -5.50
CA GLY A 121 -9.50 2.98 -6.17
C GLY A 121 -8.15 2.45 -6.61
N VAL A 122 -7.47 3.20 -7.46
CA VAL A 122 -6.12 2.88 -7.92
C VAL A 122 -5.22 4.08 -7.63
N ILE A 123 -4.08 3.82 -7.01
CA ILE A 123 -3.07 4.83 -6.72
C ILE A 123 -1.81 4.48 -7.50
N PRO A 124 -1.31 5.37 -8.36
CA PRO A 124 -0.02 5.15 -9.01
C PRO A 124 1.09 5.23 -7.95
N ILE A 125 1.96 4.24 -7.94
CA ILE A 125 3.13 4.22 -7.08
C ILE A 125 4.37 3.96 -7.91
N GLY A 126 5.50 4.45 -7.41
CA GLY A 126 6.79 4.21 -8.03
C GLY A 126 7.88 4.44 -7.03
N PHE A 127 8.90 3.59 -7.06
CA PHE A 127 10.09 3.76 -6.24
C PHE A 127 11.29 3.19 -6.97
N THR A 128 12.46 3.71 -6.63
CA THR A 128 13.74 3.25 -7.14
C THR A 128 14.63 2.89 -5.98
N LEU A 129 15.18 1.69 -6.01
CA LEU A 129 16.16 1.22 -5.03
C LEU A 129 17.52 1.12 -5.70
N GLU A 130 18.54 1.54 -4.99
CA GLU A 130 19.92 1.49 -5.45
C GLU A 130 20.74 0.60 -4.54
N SER A 131 21.68 -0.10 -5.12
CA SER A 131 22.68 -0.85 -4.39
C SER A 131 23.93 -1.05 -5.25
N THR A 132 24.87 -1.83 -4.75
CA THR A 132 26.12 -2.12 -5.44
C THR A 132 26.23 -3.63 -5.70
N ALA A 133 26.61 -4.00 -6.91
CA ALA A 133 26.81 -5.39 -7.25
C ALA A 133 27.98 -5.98 -6.44
N LYS A 134 27.73 -7.12 -5.81
CA LYS A 134 28.70 -7.83 -4.96
C LYS A 134 29.25 -9.09 -5.64
N HIS A 135 28.98 -9.17 -6.94
CA HIS A 135 29.42 -10.31 -7.72
C HIS A 135 29.96 -9.88 -9.07
#